data_14c1a2cfc91b07457695515042775f08
#
_entry.id   14c1a2cfc91b07457695515042775f08
#
_cell.length_a   1.000
_cell.length_b   1.000
_cell.length_c   1.000
_cell.angle_alpha   90.00
_cell.angle_beta   90.00
_cell.angle_gamma   90.00
#
_symmetry.space_group_name_H-M   'P 1'
#
loop_
_entity.id
_entity.type
_entity.pdbx_description
1 polymer ?
#
loop_
_entity_poly.entity_id
_entity_poly.type
_entity_poly.pdbx_seq_one_letter_code
_entity_poly.pdbx_strand_id
1 'polypeptide(L)'
;QFRPLPDSPDLPRALYTAAQVREFDRLTIEQFGIAGDELMERAGRSAFDQLQRRWPEAHRVAVLTGTGNNGGDGFVVARLARAAGLEVCVLQLGDRVRLRGDALLNAERWVEAGGIWQPFDGIPANTDVIVDAMLGTGLQRDVGGNWAGAIDAVNASGRPCLAIDIPSGLNADTGVVMGHAVRAAATVSFIGLKLGLFTADGPDC
;
A
#
# COMPACT_ATOMS: atom_id res chain seq x y z
N GLN A 1 8.25 -4.50 34.03
CA GLN A 1 9.32 -3.48 33.89
C GLN A 1 9.34 -3.03 32.43
N PHE A 2 8.88 -1.82 32.19
CA PHE A 2 8.97 -1.20 30.88
C PHE A 2 10.45 -0.98 30.56
N ARG A 3 10.96 -1.64 29.56
CA ARG A 3 12.31 -1.40 29.05
C ARG A 3 12.18 -0.27 28.00
N PRO A 4 12.73 0.92 28.23
CA PRO A 4 12.69 1.96 27.21
C PRO A 4 13.40 1.44 25.96
N LEU A 5 12.78 1.63 24.80
CA LEU A 5 13.43 1.39 23.52
C LEU A 5 14.68 2.27 23.46
N PRO A 6 15.80 1.76 22.95
CA PRO A 6 16.99 2.58 22.75
C PRO A 6 16.62 3.79 21.89
N ASP A 7 17.10 4.98 22.28
CA ASP A 7 16.98 6.19 21.47
C ASP A 7 17.56 5.91 20.10
N SER A 8 16.69 5.61 19.13
CA SER A 8 17.08 5.52 17.73
C SER A 8 17.03 6.94 17.16
N PRO A 9 18.16 7.52 16.78
CA PRO A 9 18.20 8.88 16.23
C PRO A 9 17.46 9.02 14.89
N ASP A 10 17.08 7.90 14.27
CA ASP A 10 16.53 7.84 12.91
C ASP A 10 15.01 7.64 12.86
N LEU A 11 14.30 7.53 13.99
CA LEU A 11 12.84 7.46 13.97
C LEU A 11 12.23 8.85 13.87
N PRO A 12 11.29 9.08 12.92
CA PRO A 12 10.53 10.32 12.85
C PRO A 12 9.82 10.54 14.20
N ARG A 13 10.04 11.69 14.81
CA ARG A 13 9.43 12.04 16.12
C ARG A 13 8.00 12.53 16.00
N ALA A 14 7.53 12.81 14.78
CA ALA A 14 6.21 13.35 14.52
C ALA A 14 5.32 12.30 13.87
N LEU A 15 4.10 12.19 14.37
CA LEU A 15 3.00 11.41 13.80
C LEU A 15 1.97 12.38 13.24
N TYR A 16 1.33 11.99 12.14
CA TYR A 16 0.44 12.86 11.39
C TYR A 16 -0.93 12.22 11.20
N THR A 17 -1.94 13.06 11.11
CA THR A 17 -3.28 12.66 10.68
C THR A 17 -3.32 12.50 9.16
N ALA A 18 -4.30 11.75 8.67
CA ALA A 18 -4.56 11.61 7.24
C ALA A 18 -4.77 12.98 6.55
N ALA A 19 -5.41 13.91 7.24
CA ALA A 19 -5.62 15.27 6.73
C ALA A 19 -4.30 16.05 6.56
N GLN A 20 -3.40 15.95 7.54
CA GLN A 20 -2.09 16.59 7.47
C GLN A 20 -1.24 16.02 6.34
N VAL A 21 -1.22 14.70 6.17
CA VAL A 21 -0.49 14.05 5.09
C VAL A 21 -1.02 14.50 3.72
N ARG A 22 -2.34 14.55 3.52
CA ARG A 22 -2.92 15.07 2.28
C ARG A 22 -2.57 16.53 2.02
N GLU A 23 -2.49 17.35 3.07
CA GLU A 23 -2.09 18.74 2.93
C GLU A 23 -0.62 18.86 2.54
N PHE A 24 0.27 18.02 3.05
CA PHE A 24 1.67 17.98 2.62
C PHE A 24 1.82 17.57 1.17
N ASP A 25 1.04 16.58 0.69
CA ASP A 25 0.97 16.22 -0.73
C ASP A 25 0.58 17.43 -1.58
N ARG A 26 -0.53 18.09 -1.21
CA ARG A 26 -1.02 19.26 -1.94
C ARG A 26 0.03 20.37 -1.98
N LEU A 27 0.64 20.70 -0.85
CA LEU A 27 1.69 21.74 -0.77
C LEU A 27 2.91 21.35 -1.62
N THR A 28 3.29 20.08 -1.64
CA THR A 28 4.42 19.60 -2.43
C THR A 28 4.16 19.79 -3.93
N ILE A 29 2.96 19.51 -4.38
CA ILE A 29 2.57 19.70 -5.78
C ILE A 29 2.46 21.18 -6.13
N GLU A 30 1.75 21.98 -5.30
CA GLU A 30 1.42 23.37 -5.63
C GLU A 30 2.59 24.36 -5.39
N GLN A 31 3.37 24.16 -4.33
CA GLN A 31 4.42 25.11 -3.97
C GLN A 31 5.80 24.70 -4.49
N PHE A 32 6.08 23.40 -4.56
CA PHE A 32 7.38 22.91 -5.02
C PHE A 32 7.34 22.44 -6.47
N GLY A 33 6.17 22.42 -7.11
CA GLY A 33 6.02 22.08 -8.51
C GLY A 33 6.36 20.63 -8.86
N ILE A 34 6.33 19.71 -7.87
CA ILE A 34 6.57 18.30 -8.11
C ILE A 34 5.25 17.68 -8.56
N ALA A 35 5.22 17.10 -9.77
CA ALA A 35 4.02 16.49 -10.31
C ALA A 35 3.56 15.29 -9.45
N GLY A 36 2.24 15.09 -9.35
CA GLY A 36 1.66 14.00 -8.54
C GLY A 36 2.13 12.62 -8.99
N ASP A 37 2.27 12.40 -10.30
CA ASP A 37 2.78 11.15 -10.85
C ASP A 37 4.27 10.90 -10.52
N GLU A 38 5.06 11.97 -10.37
CA GLU A 38 6.46 11.87 -9.89
C GLU A 38 6.51 11.49 -8.42
N LEU A 39 5.62 12.05 -7.58
CA LEU A 39 5.51 11.65 -6.16
C LEU A 39 5.10 10.19 -6.04
N MET A 40 4.12 9.75 -6.82
CA MET A 40 3.66 8.37 -6.86
C MET A 40 4.76 7.41 -7.34
N GLU A 41 5.56 7.80 -8.34
CA GLU A 41 6.72 7.03 -8.78
C GLU A 41 7.77 6.86 -7.66
N ARG A 42 8.06 7.93 -6.91
CA ARG A 42 8.99 7.89 -5.77
C ARG A 42 8.46 7.00 -4.64
N ALA A 43 7.17 7.10 -4.33
CA ALA A 43 6.50 6.27 -3.33
C ALA A 43 6.56 4.78 -3.69
N GLY A 44 6.11 4.42 -4.89
CA GLY A 44 6.14 3.06 -5.38
C GLY A 44 7.56 2.49 -5.46
N ARG A 45 8.55 3.27 -5.86
CA ARG A 45 9.96 2.87 -5.86
C ARG A 45 10.47 2.57 -4.45
N SER A 46 10.16 3.44 -3.49
CA SER A 46 10.52 3.21 -2.08
C SER A 46 9.90 1.92 -1.54
N ALA A 47 8.63 1.65 -1.87
CA ALA A 47 7.96 0.42 -1.49
C ALA A 47 8.60 -0.81 -2.15
N PHE A 48 8.94 -0.74 -3.44
CA PHE A 48 9.61 -1.83 -4.15
C PHE A 48 11.01 -2.11 -3.57
N ASP A 49 11.78 -1.07 -3.25
CA ASP A 49 13.10 -1.23 -2.61
C ASP A 49 12.98 -1.95 -1.25
N GLN A 50 11.93 -1.65 -0.46
CA GLN A 50 11.67 -2.36 0.79
C GLN A 50 11.24 -3.81 0.56
N LEU A 51 10.45 -4.08 -0.47
CA LEU A 51 10.09 -5.45 -0.86
C LEU A 51 11.33 -6.28 -1.14
N GLN A 52 12.23 -5.78 -2.00
CA GLN A 52 13.46 -6.48 -2.37
C GLN A 52 14.39 -6.70 -1.16
N ARG A 53 14.51 -5.71 -0.26
CA ARG A 53 15.37 -5.82 0.93
C ARG A 53 14.85 -6.83 1.93
N ARG A 54 13.52 -6.91 2.11
CA ARG A 54 12.91 -7.79 3.12
C ARG A 54 12.75 -9.22 2.63
N TRP A 55 12.47 -9.39 1.34
CA TRP A 55 12.24 -10.69 0.71
C TRP A 55 13.07 -10.84 -0.56
N PRO A 56 14.40 -10.88 -0.44
CA PRO A 56 15.30 -10.93 -1.60
C PRO A 56 15.13 -12.21 -2.44
N GLU A 57 14.58 -13.27 -1.85
CA GLU A 57 14.34 -14.56 -2.53
C GLU A 57 12.92 -14.65 -3.13
N ALA A 58 12.13 -13.59 -3.04
CA ALA A 58 10.79 -13.58 -3.65
C ALA A 58 10.91 -13.51 -5.17
N HIS A 59 10.20 -14.38 -5.86
CA HIS A 59 10.13 -14.42 -7.32
C HIS A 59 8.73 -14.10 -7.84
N ARG A 60 7.69 -14.34 -7.02
CA ARG A 60 6.27 -14.16 -7.39
C ARG A 60 5.57 -13.22 -6.44
N VAL A 61 5.09 -12.12 -7.00
CA VAL A 61 4.45 -11.04 -6.25
C VAL A 61 3.01 -10.88 -6.69
N ALA A 62 2.07 -10.95 -5.73
CA ALA A 62 0.68 -10.59 -5.96
C ALA A 62 0.45 -9.16 -5.45
N VAL A 63 0.06 -8.25 -6.32
CA VAL A 63 -0.23 -6.86 -5.97
C VAL A 63 -1.74 -6.65 -5.99
N LEU A 64 -2.34 -6.39 -4.84
CA LEU A 64 -3.76 -6.09 -4.73
C LEU A 64 -3.95 -4.58 -4.82
N THR A 65 -4.66 -4.12 -5.84
CA THR A 65 -4.85 -2.68 -6.09
C THR A 65 -6.30 -2.26 -5.89
N GLY A 66 -6.49 -1.09 -5.27
CA GLY A 66 -7.76 -0.38 -5.28
C GLY A 66 -7.86 0.61 -6.45
N THR A 67 -8.87 1.48 -6.39
CA THR A 67 -9.15 2.48 -7.44
C THR A 67 -8.64 3.88 -7.11
N GLY A 68 -8.03 4.07 -5.92
CA GLY A 68 -7.47 5.35 -5.46
C GLY A 68 -5.95 5.43 -5.67
N ASN A 69 -5.35 6.50 -5.11
CA ASN A 69 -3.90 6.74 -5.23
C ASN A 69 -3.06 5.60 -4.67
N ASN A 70 -3.48 4.97 -3.57
CA ASN A 70 -2.78 3.79 -3.03
C ASN A 70 -2.69 2.65 -4.07
N GLY A 71 -3.78 2.42 -4.84
CA GLY A 71 -3.76 1.51 -5.99
C GLY A 71 -2.77 1.95 -7.07
N GLY A 72 -2.64 3.26 -7.29
CA GLY A 72 -1.64 3.85 -8.19
C GLY A 72 -0.22 3.51 -7.79
N ASP A 73 0.12 3.68 -6.51
CA ASP A 73 1.42 3.25 -5.95
C ASP A 73 1.65 1.75 -6.16
N GLY A 74 0.60 0.93 -6.01
CA GLY A 74 0.63 -0.51 -6.29
C GLY A 74 0.99 -0.83 -7.75
N PHE A 75 0.46 -0.10 -8.73
CA PHE A 75 0.82 -0.26 -10.14
C PHE A 75 2.28 0.12 -10.41
N VAL A 76 2.81 1.14 -9.73
CA VAL A 76 4.25 1.47 -9.80
C VAL A 76 5.10 0.31 -9.29
N VAL A 77 4.76 -0.24 -8.10
CA VAL A 77 5.46 -1.41 -7.53
C VAL A 77 5.41 -2.59 -8.50
N ALA A 78 4.23 -2.89 -9.07
CA ALA A 78 4.06 -3.98 -10.03
C ALA A 78 4.96 -3.82 -11.25
N ARG A 79 5.03 -2.62 -11.82
CA ARG A 79 5.86 -2.30 -12.99
C ARG A 79 7.35 -2.44 -12.67
N LEU A 80 7.80 -1.93 -11.52
CA LEU A 80 9.20 -2.02 -11.10
C LEU A 80 9.60 -3.47 -10.79
N ALA A 81 8.73 -4.23 -10.10
CA ALA A 81 8.96 -5.64 -9.81
C ALA A 81 9.10 -6.47 -11.12
N ARG A 82 8.21 -6.24 -12.10
CA ARG A 82 8.31 -6.87 -13.40
C ARG A 82 9.60 -6.49 -14.14
N ALA A 83 9.98 -5.23 -14.12
CA ALA A 83 11.21 -4.75 -14.76
C ALA A 83 12.46 -5.36 -14.11
N ALA A 84 12.40 -5.72 -12.82
CA ALA A 84 13.44 -6.44 -12.10
C ALA A 84 13.42 -7.97 -12.32
N GLY A 85 12.51 -8.48 -13.15
CA GLY A 85 12.44 -9.90 -13.53
C GLY A 85 11.56 -10.77 -12.63
N LEU A 86 10.76 -10.17 -11.72
CA LEU A 86 9.80 -10.91 -10.91
C LEU A 86 8.55 -11.26 -11.73
N GLU A 87 7.92 -12.38 -11.40
CA GLU A 87 6.58 -12.72 -11.88
C GLU A 87 5.55 -11.92 -11.07
N VAL A 88 4.77 -11.07 -11.73
CA VAL A 88 3.83 -10.17 -11.07
C VAL A 88 2.41 -10.43 -11.53
N CYS A 89 1.50 -10.64 -10.57
CA CYS A 89 0.06 -10.69 -10.77
C CYS A 89 -0.58 -9.48 -10.11
N VAL A 90 -1.32 -8.67 -10.88
CA VAL A 90 -2.08 -7.54 -10.34
C VAL A 90 -3.56 -7.93 -10.24
N LEU A 91 -4.09 -7.84 -9.03
CA LEU A 91 -5.46 -8.21 -8.65
C LEU A 91 -6.21 -6.94 -8.25
N GLN A 92 -7.21 -6.57 -9.05
CA GLN A 92 -7.94 -5.32 -8.89
C GLN A 92 -9.20 -5.50 -8.06
N LEU A 93 -9.36 -4.64 -7.05
CA LEU A 93 -10.61 -4.45 -6.33
C LEU A 93 -11.31 -3.16 -6.76
N GLY A 94 -12.61 -3.22 -6.82
CA GLY A 94 -13.44 -2.12 -7.32
C GLY A 94 -13.49 -2.05 -8.85
N ASP A 95 -14.26 -1.11 -9.36
CA ASP A 95 -14.51 -0.96 -10.78
C ASP A 95 -13.40 -0.12 -11.44
N ARG A 96 -12.80 -0.63 -12.50
CA ARG A 96 -11.76 0.05 -13.29
C ARG A 96 -12.17 1.44 -13.78
N VAL A 97 -13.44 1.63 -14.10
CA VAL A 97 -13.95 2.94 -14.56
C VAL A 97 -13.83 4.03 -13.50
N ARG A 98 -13.54 3.67 -12.26
CA ARG A 98 -13.32 4.62 -11.15
C ARG A 98 -11.90 5.12 -11.03
N LEU A 99 -10.94 4.52 -11.71
CA LEU A 99 -9.56 5.01 -11.75
C LEU A 99 -9.52 6.42 -12.39
N ARG A 100 -8.76 7.31 -11.79
CA ARG A 100 -8.60 8.71 -12.20
C ARG A 100 -7.17 9.19 -11.95
N GLY A 101 -6.79 10.28 -12.63
CA GLY A 101 -5.53 10.99 -12.39
C GLY A 101 -4.31 10.08 -12.42
N ASP A 102 -3.41 10.24 -11.47
CA ASP A 102 -2.13 9.53 -11.41
C ASP A 102 -2.29 8.02 -11.25
N ALA A 103 -3.35 7.57 -10.56
CA ALA A 103 -3.65 6.14 -10.44
C ALA A 103 -4.01 5.51 -11.79
N LEU A 104 -4.81 6.20 -12.63
CA LEU A 104 -5.12 5.75 -13.99
C LEU A 104 -3.86 5.74 -14.85
N LEU A 105 -3.08 6.82 -14.83
CA LEU A 105 -1.83 6.93 -15.58
C LEU A 105 -0.87 5.77 -15.26
N ASN A 106 -0.72 5.41 -14.00
CA ASN A 106 0.16 4.30 -13.60
C ASN A 106 -0.42 2.92 -13.95
N ALA A 107 -1.74 2.76 -13.95
CA ALA A 107 -2.38 1.56 -14.48
C ALA A 107 -2.15 1.41 -15.99
N GLU A 108 -2.20 2.50 -16.75
CA GLU A 108 -1.89 2.52 -18.19
C GLU A 108 -0.42 2.17 -18.44
N ARG A 109 0.51 2.78 -17.70
CA ARG A 109 1.96 2.44 -17.74
C ARG A 109 2.23 0.98 -17.43
N TRP A 110 1.45 0.37 -16.51
CA TRP A 110 1.55 -1.06 -16.23
C TRP A 110 1.18 -1.90 -17.47
N VAL A 111 0.07 -1.55 -18.15
CA VAL A 111 -0.36 -2.23 -19.37
C VAL A 111 0.66 -2.03 -20.52
N GLU A 112 1.18 -0.82 -20.70
CA GLU A 112 2.22 -0.51 -21.68
C GLU A 112 3.51 -1.33 -21.44
N ALA A 113 3.84 -1.59 -20.18
CA ALA A 113 4.94 -2.49 -19.82
C ALA A 113 4.63 -3.98 -20.05
N GLY A 114 3.48 -4.31 -20.66
CA GLY A 114 3.05 -5.69 -20.93
C GLY A 114 2.44 -6.39 -19.71
N GLY A 115 2.07 -5.62 -18.69
CA GLY A 115 1.37 -6.14 -17.53
C GLY A 115 -0.10 -6.40 -17.80
N ILE A 116 -0.62 -7.42 -17.13
CA ILE A 116 -2.05 -7.76 -17.13
C ILE A 116 -2.58 -7.55 -15.70
N TRP A 117 -3.79 -7.01 -15.59
CA TRP A 117 -4.51 -6.92 -14.33
C TRP A 117 -5.89 -7.53 -14.48
N GLN A 118 -6.32 -8.23 -13.47
CA GLN A 118 -7.59 -8.95 -13.46
C GLN A 118 -8.37 -8.63 -12.19
N PRO A 119 -9.69 -8.80 -12.19
CA PRO A 119 -10.47 -8.71 -10.95
C PRO A 119 -9.92 -9.68 -9.90
N PHE A 120 -10.01 -9.27 -8.64
CA PHE A 120 -9.63 -10.15 -7.53
C PHE A 120 -10.57 -11.37 -7.48
N ASP A 121 -9.97 -12.56 -7.53
CA ASP A 121 -10.66 -13.86 -7.43
C ASP A 121 -9.97 -14.82 -6.43
N GLY A 122 -8.95 -14.32 -5.69
CA GLY A 122 -8.18 -15.06 -4.70
C GLY A 122 -6.68 -14.79 -4.81
N ILE A 123 -5.92 -15.23 -3.81
CA ILE A 123 -4.46 -15.14 -3.82
C ILE A 123 -3.90 -16.38 -4.55
N PRO A 124 -3.08 -16.21 -5.61
CA PRO A 124 -2.46 -17.34 -6.29
C PRO A 124 -1.62 -18.18 -5.32
N ALA A 125 -1.80 -19.51 -5.36
CA ALA A 125 -1.18 -20.43 -4.41
C ALA A 125 0.37 -20.38 -4.41
N ASN A 126 0.97 -19.98 -5.52
CA ASN A 126 2.42 -19.87 -5.71
C ASN A 126 2.98 -18.47 -5.40
N THR A 127 2.19 -17.57 -4.78
CA THR A 127 2.64 -16.24 -4.36
C THR A 127 3.70 -16.35 -3.28
N ASP A 128 4.80 -15.61 -3.40
CA ASP A 128 5.85 -15.52 -2.38
C ASP A 128 5.61 -14.34 -1.44
N VAL A 129 5.22 -13.18 -2.00
CA VAL A 129 4.94 -11.93 -1.25
C VAL A 129 3.68 -11.27 -1.81
N ILE A 130 2.87 -10.74 -0.91
CA ILE A 130 1.70 -9.93 -1.26
C ILE A 130 2.03 -8.46 -1.04
N VAL A 131 1.56 -7.60 -1.95
CA VAL A 131 1.57 -6.14 -1.79
C VAL A 131 0.13 -5.68 -1.61
N ASP A 132 -0.17 -5.10 -0.45
CA ASP A 132 -1.46 -4.50 -0.17
C ASP A 132 -1.45 -3.02 -0.57
N ALA A 133 -2.08 -2.73 -1.67
CA ALA A 133 -2.32 -1.39 -2.23
C ALA A 133 -3.82 -1.15 -2.46
N MET A 134 -4.68 -1.76 -1.63
CA MET A 134 -6.12 -1.69 -1.83
C MET A 134 -6.73 -0.38 -1.34
N LEU A 135 -6.55 -0.06 -0.06
CA LEU A 135 -7.16 1.09 0.61
C LEU A 135 -6.08 1.89 1.34
N GLY A 136 -6.05 3.18 1.13
CA GLY A 136 -5.13 4.11 1.82
C GLY A 136 -5.83 4.89 2.93
N THR A 137 -5.27 6.06 3.28
CA THR A 137 -5.72 6.93 4.39
C THR A 137 -7.11 7.54 4.21
N GLY A 138 -7.75 7.34 3.08
CA GLY A 138 -9.11 7.86 2.80
C GLY A 138 -10.26 7.02 3.36
N LEU A 139 -10.00 5.94 4.09
CA LEU A 139 -11.02 5.05 4.63
C LEU A 139 -11.79 5.71 5.78
N GLN A 140 -13.13 5.81 5.62
CA GLN A 140 -14.03 6.46 6.60
C GLN A 140 -15.24 5.60 6.99
N ARG A 141 -15.29 4.35 6.55
CA ARG A 141 -16.39 3.42 6.83
C ARG A 141 -15.86 2.00 6.93
N ASP A 142 -16.61 1.14 7.59
CA ASP A 142 -16.26 -0.27 7.70
C ASP A 142 -16.12 -0.91 6.32
N VAL A 143 -15.10 -1.76 6.21
CA VAL A 143 -14.81 -2.54 5.03
C VAL A 143 -15.76 -3.74 4.99
N GLY A 144 -16.39 -3.95 3.84
CA GLY A 144 -17.33 -5.07 3.65
C GLY A 144 -17.28 -5.62 2.22
N GLY A 145 -18.10 -6.64 1.96
CA GLY A 145 -18.22 -7.26 0.65
C GLY A 145 -16.89 -7.81 0.13
N ASN A 146 -16.63 -7.62 -1.17
CA ASN A 146 -15.42 -8.15 -1.82
C ASN A 146 -14.10 -7.63 -1.21
N TRP A 147 -14.10 -6.44 -0.65
CA TRP A 147 -12.93 -5.87 0.02
C TRP A 147 -12.58 -6.61 1.31
N ALA A 148 -13.61 -6.91 2.12
CA ALA A 148 -13.44 -7.74 3.32
C ALA A 148 -12.95 -9.14 2.96
N GLY A 149 -13.54 -9.76 1.93
CA GLY A 149 -13.11 -11.07 1.44
C GLY A 149 -11.66 -11.09 0.95
N ALA A 150 -11.19 -10.01 0.31
CA ALA A 150 -9.80 -9.89 -0.12
C ALA A 150 -8.84 -9.75 1.08
N ILE A 151 -9.19 -8.92 2.06
CA ILE A 151 -8.41 -8.77 3.30
C ILE A 151 -8.31 -10.11 4.04
N ASP A 152 -9.43 -10.82 4.19
CA ASP A 152 -9.45 -12.13 4.84
C ASP A 152 -8.59 -13.15 4.08
N ALA A 153 -8.64 -13.14 2.75
CA ALA A 153 -7.81 -14.00 1.92
C ALA A 153 -6.30 -13.69 2.07
N VAL A 154 -5.92 -12.41 2.13
CA VAL A 154 -4.53 -11.99 2.43
C VAL A 154 -4.11 -12.54 3.79
N ASN A 155 -4.89 -12.29 4.84
CA ASN A 155 -4.59 -12.72 6.20
C ASN A 155 -4.52 -14.25 6.35
N ALA A 156 -5.36 -14.98 5.62
CA ALA A 156 -5.40 -16.46 5.64
C ALA A 156 -4.35 -17.12 4.75
N SER A 157 -3.70 -16.39 3.84
CA SER A 157 -2.76 -16.93 2.85
C SER A 157 -1.48 -17.51 3.45
N GLY A 158 -1.11 -17.08 4.66
CA GLY A 158 0.18 -17.41 5.29
C GLY A 158 1.39 -16.80 4.58
N ARG A 159 1.17 -15.90 3.61
CA ARG A 159 2.24 -15.21 2.88
C ARG A 159 2.56 -13.88 3.54
N PRO A 160 3.83 -13.45 3.54
CA PRO A 160 4.16 -12.12 4.01
C PRO A 160 3.49 -11.06 3.14
N CYS A 161 2.97 -10.02 3.80
CA CYS A 161 2.31 -8.88 3.15
C CYS A 161 3.08 -7.59 3.43
N LEU A 162 3.36 -6.83 2.37
CA LEU A 162 3.84 -5.46 2.43
C LEU A 162 2.65 -4.52 2.20
N ALA A 163 2.27 -3.77 3.21
CA ALA A 163 1.25 -2.73 3.06
C ALA A 163 1.87 -1.44 2.53
N ILE A 164 1.21 -0.84 1.55
CA ILE A 164 1.55 0.47 1.01
C ILE A 164 0.77 1.54 1.75
N ASP A 165 1.50 2.50 2.29
CA ASP A 165 1.05 3.67 3.03
C ASP A 165 0.43 3.36 4.40
N ILE A 166 -0.53 2.46 4.46
CA ILE A 166 -1.21 1.96 5.65
C ILE A 166 -1.82 0.59 5.34
N PRO A 167 -1.87 -0.36 6.30
CA PRO A 167 -2.61 -1.60 6.10
C PRO A 167 -4.08 -1.33 5.75
N SER A 168 -4.56 -1.92 4.65
CA SER A 168 -5.94 -1.73 4.20
C SER A 168 -6.92 -2.15 5.28
N GLY A 169 -7.86 -1.25 5.59
CA GLY A 169 -8.85 -1.45 6.64
C GLY A 169 -8.51 -0.83 8.00
N LEU A 170 -7.29 -0.37 8.19
CA LEU A 170 -6.88 0.37 9.39
C LEU A 170 -7.22 1.86 9.24
N ASN A 171 -7.82 2.47 10.25
CA ASN A 171 -8.07 3.91 10.26
C ASN A 171 -6.76 4.67 10.55
N ALA A 172 -6.37 5.56 9.66
CA ALA A 172 -5.09 6.28 9.71
C ALA A 172 -4.94 7.23 10.91
N ASP A 173 -6.04 7.73 11.46
CA ASP A 173 -6.04 8.70 12.55
C ASP A 173 -6.19 8.04 13.92
N THR A 174 -6.97 6.96 14.01
CA THR A 174 -7.33 6.33 15.28
C THR A 174 -6.64 4.99 15.53
N GLY A 175 -6.19 4.32 14.48
CA GLY A 175 -5.66 2.95 14.57
C GLY A 175 -6.71 1.87 14.81
N VAL A 176 -7.99 2.21 14.70
CA VAL A 176 -9.08 1.25 14.84
C VAL A 176 -9.26 0.47 13.54
N VAL A 177 -9.43 -0.84 13.65
CA VAL A 177 -9.82 -1.70 12.52
C VAL A 177 -11.25 -1.36 12.09
N MET A 178 -11.41 -0.99 10.84
CA MET A 178 -12.69 -0.66 10.21
C MET A 178 -13.35 -1.92 9.64
N GLY A 179 -13.87 -2.78 10.51
CA GLY A 179 -14.46 -4.08 10.16
C GLY A 179 -13.41 -5.16 9.91
N HIS A 180 -12.63 -5.03 8.85
CA HIS A 180 -11.54 -5.94 8.47
C HIS A 180 -10.27 -5.14 8.18
N ALA A 181 -9.10 -5.61 8.60
CA ALA A 181 -7.81 -5.00 8.25
C ALA A 181 -6.76 -6.06 7.89
N VAL A 182 -5.87 -5.68 6.99
CA VAL A 182 -4.70 -6.49 6.64
C VAL A 182 -3.73 -6.52 7.81
N ARG A 183 -3.20 -7.71 8.12
CA ARG A 183 -2.09 -7.91 9.04
C ARG A 183 -0.81 -7.98 8.23
N ALA A 184 -0.15 -6.84 8.11
CA ALA A 184 1.04 -6.72 7.28
C ALA A 184 2.30 -7.18 8.02
N ALA A 185 3.21 -7.84 7.32
CA ALA A 185 4.54 -8.15 7.85
C ALA A 185 5.43 -6.89 7.89
N ALA A 186 5.11 -5.90 7.06
CA ALA A 186 5.73 -4.58 7.04
C ALA A 186 4.81 -3.56 6.37
N THR A 187 4.95 -2.29 6.77
CA THR A 187 4.26 -1.16 6.15
C THR A 187 5.27 -0.11 5.70
N VAL A 188 5.14 0.36 4.48
CA VAL A 188 5.91 1.51 3.96
C VAL A 188 5.00 2.72 3.91
N SER A 189 5.18 3.64 4.86
CA SER A 189 4.37 4.84 4.96
C SER A 189 5.06 6.02 4.29
N PHE A 190 4.32 6.81 3.50
CA PHE A 190 4.84 7.91 2.72
C PHE A 190 4.57 9.26 3.39
N ILE A 191 5.42 10.25 3.10
CA ILE A 191 5.33 11.66 3.53
C ILE A 191 5.48 11.81 5.05
N GLY A 192 4.76 11.03 5.82
CA GLY A 192 4.80 11.02 7.27
C GLY A 192 4.14 9.78 7.84
N LEU A 193 4.59 9.37 9.03
CA LEU A 193 4.01 8.25 9.76
C LEU A 193 2.61 8.64 10.25
N LYS A 194 1.61 7.82 9.95
CA LYS A 194 0.22 8.03 10.37
C LYS A 194 0.07 7.65 11.83
N LEU A 195 -0.70 8.46 12.56
CA LEU A 195 -0.99 8.24 13.97
C LEU A 195 -1.56 6.84 14.23
N GLY A 196 -2.48 6.40 13.36
CA GLY A 196 -3.15 5.11 13.47
C GLY A 196 -2.23 3.89 13.39
N LEU A 197 -1.02 4.01 12.82
CA LEU A 197 -0.04 2.90 12.81
C LEU A 197 0.51 2.58 14.22
N PHE A 198 0.38 3.49 15.17
CA PHE A 198 0.98 3.41 16.50
C PHE A 198 -0.05 3.40 17.62
N THR A 199 -1.34 3.44 17.29
CA THR A 199 -2.46 3.51 18.26
C THR A 199 -3.43 2.36 18.04
N ALA A 200 -4.20 2.04 19.07
CA ALA A 200 -5.23 0.99 19.08
C ALA A 200 -4.73 -0.33 18.46
N ASP A 201 -5.36 -0.78 17.36
CA ASP A 201 -5.04 -2.04 16.68
C ASP A 201 -3.85 -1.89 15.69
N GLY A 202 -3.38 -0.66 15.44
CA GLY A 202 -2.33 -0.37 14.46
C GLY A 202 -1.05 -1.19 14.60
N PRO A 203 -0.50 -1.37 15.83
CA PRO A 203 0.69 -2.20 16.04
C PRO A 203 0.52 -3.68 15.70
N ASP A 204 -0.73 -4.17 15.60
CA ASP A 204 -1.06 -5.57 15.30
C ASP A 204 -1.47 -5.77 13.83
N CYS A 205 -1.53 -4.69 13.05
CA CYS A 205 -1.80 -4.63 11.62
C CYS A 205 -0.53 -4.29 10.85
#